data_6ad849f03e271b795a2b282db7157e26
#
_entry.id   6ad849f03e271b795a2b282db7157e26
#
_cell.length_a   1.000
_cell.length_b   1.000
_cell.length_c   1.000
_cell.angle_alpha   90.00
_cell.angle_beta   90.00
_cell.angle_gamma   90.00
#
_symmetry.space_group_name_H-M   'P 1'
#
loop_
_entity.id
_entity.type
_entity.pdbx_description
1 polymer ?
#
loop_
_entity_poly.entity_id
_entity_poly.type
_entity_poly.pdbx_seq_one_letter_code
_entity_poly.pdbx_strand_id
1 'polypeptide(L)'
;MKVKTILVSQPEPSNEKSPYSRLEEKYKLNINFRPFIHVEGMNAKEVRQQKIDFNNFQNIILTSRNAVDHFFRLCKEMRFAVPDSTKYFCQSEAVAFYLQKYVVYRKRKIYVGEKKIEDLEAVFKKFNKETFLFPTSDMLKPDVPDFLNKSTLNWQRAILYKTV
;
A
#
# COMPACT_ATOMS: atom_id res chain seq x y z
N MET A 1 -3.69 21.66 38.05
CA MET A 1 -2.59 20.81 37.58
C MET A 1 -2.15 21.30 36.19
N LYS A 2 -0.88 21.59 35.97
CA LYS A 2 -0.41 22.11 34.66
C LYS A 2 0.28 21.00 33.91
N VAL A 3 -0.20 20.69 32.72
CA VAL A 3 0.44 19.68 31.82
C VAL A 3 1.81 20.20 31.38
N LYS A 4 2.84 19.36 31.50
CA LYS A 4 4.22 19.70 31.09
C LYS A 4 4.70 18.81 29.93
N THR A 5 4.20 17.59 29.85
CA THR A 5 4.62 16.60 28.85
C THR A 5 3.40 15.95 28.20
N ILE A 6 3.47 15.79 26.87
CA ILE A 6 2.47 15.10 26.07
C ILE A 6 3.14 13.95 25.32
N LEU A 7 2.55 12.77 25.37
CA LEU A 7 2.96 11.62 24.58
C LEU A 7 2.05 11.50 23.35
N VAL A 8 2.65 11.49 22.17
CA VAL A 8 1.95 11.33 20.89
C VAL A 8 2.32 9.97 20.27
N SER A 9 1.31 9.13 20.03
CA SER A 9 1.49 7.78 19.50
C SER A 9 1.65 7.75 17.96
N GLN A 10 2.32 8.73 17.40
CA GLN A 10 2.60 8.86 15.98
C GLN A 10 4.09 9.09 15.75
N PRO A 11 4.60 8.79 14.54
CA PRO A 11 5.96 9.19 14.16
C PRO A 11 6.15 10.70 14.27
N GLU A 12 7.36 11.10 14.65
CA GLU A 12 7.72 12.51 14.69
C GLU A 12 7.57 13.14 13.29
N PRO A 13 6.88 14.29 13.18
CA PRO A 13 6.74 14.96 11.89
C PRO A 13 8.09 15.40 11.35
N SER A 14 8.34 15.14 10.07
CA SER A 14 9.56 15.57 9.37
C SER A 14 9.64 17.08 9.10
N ASN A 15 8.58 17.80 9.44
CA ASN A 15 8.43 19.22 9.11
C ASN A 15 8.49 20.09 10.39
N GLU A 16 9.46 20.99 10.45
CA GLU A 16 9.63 21.93 11.58
C GLU A 16 8.41 22.83 11.83
N LYS A 17 7.55 23.02 10.83
CA LYS A 17 6.31 23.81 10.94
C LYS A 17 5.07 22.98 11.32
N SER A 18 5.26 21.86 12.00
CA SER A 18 4.14 21.03 12.42
C SER A 18 3.24 21.74 13.43
N PRO A 19 1.96 21.38 13.55
CA PRO A 19 1.08 21.90 14.61
C PRO A 19 1.63 21.64 16.02
N TYR A 20 2.39 20.56 16.19
CA TYR A 20 3.01 20.19 17.45
C TYR A 20 4.11 21.17 17.89
N SER A 21 4.95 21.64 16.96
CA SER A 21 5.99 22.63 17.24
C SER A 21 5.40 23.94 17.77
N ARG A 22 4.27 24.36 17.19
CA ARG A 22 3.54 25.55 17.67
C ARG A 22 3.00 25.37 19.10
N LEU A 23 2.54 24.16 19.45
CA LEU A 23 2.06 23.86 20.79
C LEU A 23 3.20 23.87 21.81
N GLU A 24 4.35 23.30 21.47
CA GLU A 24 5.55 23.30 22.32
C GLU A 24 5.97 24.73 22.65
N GLU A 25 6.11 25.59 21.64
CA GLU A 25 6.49 26.98 21.80
C GLU A 25 5.47 27.79 22.62
N LYS A 26 4.20 27.70 22.25
CA LYS A 26 3.14 28.51 22.86
C LYS A 26 2.88 28.18 24.33
N TYR A 27 2.93 26.88 24.66
CA TYR A 27 2.57 26.42 26.03
C TYR A 27 3.76 25.89 26.82
N LYS A 28 4.96 25.96 26.28
CA LYS A 28 6.19 25.45 26.91
C LYS A 28 6.05 23.98 27.31
N LEU A 29 5.55 23.17 26.38
CA LEU A 29 5.33 21.74 26.56
C LEU A 29 6.51 20.94 26.03
N ASN A 30 6.69 19.76 26.58
CA ASN A 30 7.58 18.74 26.02
C ASN A 30 6.71 17.68 25.31
N ILE A 31 6.86 17.53 23.98
CA ILE A 31 6.10 16.56 23.21
C ILE A 31 7.02 15.41 22.83
N ASN A 32 6.68 14.19 23.29
CA ASN A 32 7.39 12.97 22.99
C ASN A 32 6.61 12.15 21.95
N PHE A 33 7.25 11.86 20.82
CA PHE A 33 6.67 11.01 19.79
C PHE A 33 7.10 9.55 20.01
N ARG A 34 6.12 8.67 20.16
CA ARG A 34 6.32 7.23 20.31
C ARG A 34 5.29 6.47 19.47
N PRO A 35 5.64 6.11 18.23
CA PRO A 35 4.72 5.31 17.41
C PRO A 35 4.54 3.93 18.05
N PHE A 36 3.29 3.61 18.40
CA PHE A 36 2.93 2.29 18.95
C PHE A 36 2.64 1.28 17.85
N ILE A 37 2.27 1.78 16.68
CA ILE A 37 1.97 0.97 15.51
C ILE A 37 2.89 1.44 14.38
N HIS A 38 3.59 0.49 13.78
CA HIS A 38 4.41 0.76 12.60
C HIS A 38 4.32 -0.39 11.60
N VAL A 39 4.74 -0.13 10.39
CA VAL A 39 4.75 -1.11 9.32
C VAL A 39 6.16 -1.64 9.12
N GLU A 40 6.30 -2.96 9.15
CA GLU A 40 7.54 -3.66 8.85
C GLU A 40 7.41 -4.46 7.56
N GLY A 41 8.36 -4.27 6.65
CA GLY A 41 8.42 -5.06 5.42
C GLY A 41 8.86 -6.50 5.69
N MET A 42 8.17 -7.46 5.08
CA MET A 42 8.64 -8.84 5.04
C MET A 42 9.86 -8.95 4.12
N ASN A 43 10.81 -9.81 4.46
CA ASN A 43 11.96 -10.07 3.59
C ASN A 43 11.62 -11.07 2.48
N ALA A 44 12.49 -11.16 1.48
CA ALA A 44 12.26 -12.05 0.33
C ALA A 44 12.12 -13.53 0.71
N LYS A 45 12.80 -13.98 1.77
CA LYS A 45 12.71 -15.36 2.24
C LYS A 45 11.31 -15.67 2.80
N GLU A 46 10.76 -14.78 3.62
CA GLU A 46 9.40 -14.90 4.17
C GLU A 46 8.34 -14.88 3.05
N VAL A 47 8.52 -14.02 2.06
CA VAL A 47 7.57 -13.93 0.92
C VAL A 47 7.63 -15.19 0.06
N ARG A 48 8.80 -15.76 -0.18
CA ARG A 48 8.95 -17.03 -0.93
C ARG A 48 8.25 -18.21 -0.24
N GLN A 49 8.11 -18.18 1.08
CA GLN A 49 7.36 -19.22 1.81
C GLN A 49 5.87 -19.26 1.43
N GLN A 50 5.32 -18.17 0.92
CA GLN A 50 3.94 -18.12 0.41
C GLN A 50 3.77 -18.82 -0.95
N LYS A 51 4.86 -19.25 -1.57
CA LYS A 51 4.88 -19.97 -2.88
C LYS A 51 4.18 -19.20 -4.00
N ILE A 52 4.37 -17.88 -4.03
CA ILE A 52 3.81 -16.99 -5.04
C ILE A 52 4.88 -16.71 -6.09
N ASP A 53 4.60 -17.03 -7.35
CA ASP A 53 5.45 -16.64 -8.47
C ASP A 53 4.89 -15.36 -9.12
N PHE A 54 5.61 -14.26 -8.98
CA PHE A 54 5.21 -12.96 -9.54
C PHE A 54 5.12 -12.95 -11.07
N ASN A 55 5.82 -13.88 -11.74
CA ASN A 55 5.73 -14.02 -13.19
C ASN A 55 4.35 -14.45 -13.69
N ASN A 56 3.55 -15.06 -12.83
CA ASN A 56 2.23 -15.56 -13.19
C ASN A 56 1.14 -14.48 -13.20
N PHE A 57 1.47 -13.24 -12.84
CA PHE A 57 0.50 -12.17 -12.68
C PHE A 57 0.71 -11.06 -13.71
N GLN A 58 -0.35 -10.76 -14.43
CA GLN A 58 -0.40 -9.70 -15.44
C GLN A 58 -0.81 -8.36 -14.85
N ASN A 59 -1.51 -8.39 -13.72
CA ASN A 59 -2.15 -7.25 -13.10
C ASN A 59 -1.84 -7.18 -11.61
N ILE A 60 -1.65 -5.97 -11.09
CA ILE A 60 -1.37 -5.70 -9.68
C ILE A 60 -2.45 -4.78 -9.11
N ILE A 61 -3.07 -5.20 -8.00
CA ILE A 61 -4.06 -4.40 -7.28
C ILE A 61 -3.36 -3.66 -6.14
N LEU A 62 -3.46 -2.34 -6.12
CA LEU A 62 -2.79 -1.49 -5.14
C LEU A 62 -3.81 -0.65 -4.37
N THR A 63 -3.89 -0.85 -3.07
CA THR A 63 -4.86 -0.17 -2.20
C THR A 63 -4.23 0.83 -1.24
N SER A 64 -2.90 0.90 -1.18
CA SER A 64 -2.18 1.81 -0.29
C SER A 64 -0.78 2.15 -0.80
N ARG A 65 -0.20 3.21 -0.27
CA ARG A 65 1.20 3.57 -0.53
C ARG A 65 2.17 2.51 -0.01
N ASN A 66 1.87 1.91 1.13
CA ASN A 66 2.68 0.82 1.70
C ASN A 66 2.69 -0.40 0.76
N ALA A 67 1.56 -0.74 0.15
CA ALA A 67 1.50 -1.82 -0.83
C ALA A 67 2.39 -1.53 -2.04
N VAL A 68 2.41 -0.29 -2.53
CA VAL A 68 3.30 0.15 -3.62
C VAL A 68 4.77 -0.01 -3.22
N ASP A 69 5.17 0.59 -2.11
CA ASP A 69 6.58 0.56 -1.66
C ASP A 69 7.08 -0.87 -1.44
N HIS A 70 6.32 -1.69 -0.73
CA HIS A 70 6.74 -3.05 -0.41
C HIS A 70 6.73 -3.98 -1.63
N PHE A 71 5.81 -3.79 -2.56
CA PHE A 71 5.82 -4.54 -3.81
C PHE A 71 7.11 -4.29 -4.61
N PHE A 72 7.45 -3.04 -4.87
CA PHE A 72 8.66 -2.72 -5.65
C PHE A 72 9.95 -3.02 -4.91
N ARG A 73 9.98 -2.83 -3.58
CA ARG A 73 11.11 -3.24 -2.75
C ARG A 73 11.38 -4.74 -2.88
N LEU A 74 10.35 -5.56 -2.77
CA LEU A 74 10.47 -7.02 -2.90
C LEU A 74 10.82 -7.46 -4.32
N CYS A 75 10.27 -6.82 -5.33
CA CYS A 75 10.69 -7.06 -6.72
C CYS A 75 12.21 -6.88 -6.87
N LYS A 76 12.76 -5.81 -6.30
CA LYS A 76 14.19 -5.54 -6.31
C LYS A 76 14.99 -6.60 -5.54
N GLU A 77 14.57 -6.94 -4.32
CA GLU A 77 15.23 -7.97 -3.49
C GLU A 77 15.21 -9.35 -4.16
N MET A 78 14.10 -9.69 -4.81
CA MET A 78 13.91 -10.96 -5.49
C MET A 78 14.52 -10.98 -6.91
N ARG A 79 15.09 -9.87 -7.36
CA ARG A 79 15.61 -9.68 -8.72
C ARG A 79 14.56 -9.94 -9.80
N PHE A 80 13.32 -9.57 -9.51
CA PHE A 80 12.20 -9.65 -10.42
C PHE A 80 12.04 -8.33 -11.16
N ALA A 81 12.20 -8.35 -12.48
CA ALA A 81 11.93 -7.19 -13.34
C ALA A 81 10.43 -7.16 -13.67
N VAL A 82 9.72 -6.14 -13.20
CA VAL A 82 8.29 -5.98 -13.51
C VAL A 82 8.14 -5.70 -15.01
N PRO A 83 7.38 -6.53 -15.74
CA PRO A 83 7.19 -6.31 -17.19
C PRO A 83 6.54 -4.97 -17.49
N ASP A 84 6.93 -4.32 -18.57
CA ASP A 84 6.29 -3.09 -19.06
C ASP A 84 4.81 -3.27 -19.44
N SER A 85 4.40 -4.52 -19.70
CA SER A 85 3.01 -4.89 -19.97
C SER A 85 2.11 -4.95 -18.74
N THR A 86 2.68 -4.92 -17.54
CA THR A 86 1.93 -5.01 -16.28
C THR A 86 0.93 -3.86 -16.16
N LYS A 87 -0.31 -4.19 -15.78
CA LYS A 87 -1.37 -3.22 -15.48
C LYS A 87 -1.52 -3.05 -13.98
N TYR A 88 -1.84 -1.85 -13.56
CA TYR A 88 -2.03 -1.50 -12.15
C TYR A 88 -3.44 -1.01 -11.92
N PHE A 89 -4.08 -1.55 -10.88
CA PHE A 89 -5.43 -1.21 -10.46
C PHE A 89 -5.34 -0.52 -9.11
N CYS A 90 -5.40 0.79 -9.12
CA CYS A 90 -5.19 1.63 -7.94
C CYS A 90 -6.52 2.03 -7.32
N GLN A 91 -6.64 1.89 -6.00
CA GLN A 91 -7.86 2.22 -5.26
C GLN A 91 -8.26 3.68 -5.40
N SER A 92 -7.29 4.59 -5.47
CA SER A 92 -7.51 6.03 -5.52
C SER A 92 -6.45 6.74 -6.34
N GLU A 93 -6.74 7.99 -6.69
CA GLU A 93 -5.79 8.87 -7.39
C GLU A 93 -4.51 9.10 -6.59
N ALA A 94 -4.59 9.18 -5.26
CA ALA A 94 -3.44 9.32 -4.39
C ALA A 94 -2.47 8.12 -4.49
N VAL A 95 -3.00 6.90 -4.58
CA VAL A 95 -2.20 5.68 -4.79
C VAL A 95 -1.58 5.67 -6.18
N ALA A 96 -2.34 6.01 -7.22
CA ALA A 96 -1.86 6.08 -8.59
C ALA A 96 -0.76 7.15 -8.77
N PHE A 97 -0.92 8.30 -8.14
CA PHE A 97 0.11 9.33 -8.12
C PHE A 97 1.39 8.85 -7.44
N TYR A 98 1.27 8.18 -6.30
CA TYR A 98 2.40 7.61 -5.59
C TYR A 98 3.12 6.50 -6.38
N LEU A 99 2.38 5.72 -7.16
CA LEU A 99 2.93 4.69 -8.05
C LEU A 99 3.92 5.26 -9.08
N GLN A 100 3.76 6.52 -9.49
CA GLN A 100 4.67 7.19 -10.43
C GLN A 100 6.11 7.32 -9.93
N LYS A 101 6.34 7.12 -8.64
CA LYS A 101 7.68 7.02 -8.05
C LYS A 101 8.48 5.83 -8.61
N TYR A 102 7.78 4.79 -9.07
CA TYR A 102 8.38 3.53 -9.52
C TYR A 102 8.17 3.25 -11.01
N VAL A 103 7.07 3.72 -11.59
CA VAL A 103 6.71 3.46 -12.98
C VAL A 103 6.29 4.74 -13.70
N VAL A 104 6.50 4.77 -15.03
CA VAL A 104 6.00 5.86 -15.86
C VAL A 104 4.49 5.74 -16.01
N TYR A 105 3.77 6.84 -15.79
CA TYR A 105 2.32 6.86 -15.96
C TYR A 105 1.92 6.59 -17.41
N ARG A 106 1.06 5.58 -17.61
CA ARG A 106 0.47 5.25 -18.90
C ARG A 106 -1.02 4.98 -18.72
N LYS A 107 -1.86 5.84 -19.32
CA LYS A 107 -3.33 5.76 -19.19
C LYS A 107 -3.93 4.39 -19.51
N ARG A 108 -3.31 3.62 -20.41
CA ARG A 108 -3.78 2.28 -20.81
C ARG A 108 -3.37 1.17 -19.83
N LYS A 109 -2.53 1.47 -18.85
CA LYS A 109 -1.96 0.48 -17.92
C LYS A 109 -2.24 0.79 -16.47
N ILE A 110 -2.69 1.99 -16.15
CA ILE A 110 -3.00 2.42 -14.78
C ILE A 110 -4.47 2.80 -14.71
N TYR A 111 -5.22 2.00 -13.96
CA TYR A 111 -6.65 2.18 -13.74
C TYR A 111 -6.86 2.69 -12.32
N VAL A 112 -7.68 3.69 -12.15
CA VAL A 112 -7.82 4.44 -10.89
C VAL A 112 -9.27 4.49 -10.46
N GLY A 113 -9.56 4.01 -9.25
CA GLY A 113 -10.83 4.20 -8.57
C GLY A 113 -10.94 5.60 -7.96
N GLU A 114 -12.13 6.04 -7.64
CA GLU A 114 -12.33 7.32 -6.96
C GLU A 114 -11.90 7.26 -5.50
N LYS A 115 -12.42 6.29 -4.76
CA LYS A 115 -12.12 6.09 -3.32
C LYS A 115 -11.99 4.63 -2.92
N LYS A 116 -12.61 3.72 -3.66
CA LYS A 116 -12.69 2.30 -3.37
C LYS A 116 -12.27 1.47 -4.56
N ILE A 117 -11.78 0.28 -4.30
CA ILE A 117 -11.41 -0.64 -5.39
C ILE A 117 -12.64 -1.10 -6.20
N GLU A 118 -13.81 -1.13 -5.59
CA GLU A 118 -15.09 -1.46 -6.22
C GLU A 118 -15.47 -0.49 -7.34
N ASP A 119 -14.98 0.74 -7.31
CA ASP A 119 -15.17 1.73 -8.38
C ASP A 119 -14.61 1.26 -9.73
N LEU A 120 -13.72 0.27 -9.70
CA LEU A 120 -13.11 -0.36 -10.88
C LEU A 120 -13.85 -1.60 -11.38
N GLU A 121 -15.06 -1.89 -10.93
CA GLU A 121 -15.79 -3.10 -11.27
C GLU A 121 -15.91 -3.34 -12.79
N ALA A 122 -16.22 -2.32 -13.57
CA ALA A 122 -16.30 -2.41 -15.02
C ALA A 122 -14.98 -2.78 -15.67
N VAL A 123 -13.87 -2.24 -15.14
CA VAL A 123 -12.52 -2.53 -15.64
C VAL A 123 -12.10 -3.95 -15.29
N PHE A 124 -12.42 -4.42 -14.07
CA PHE A 124 -12.18 -5.80 -13.69
C PHE A 124 -12.94 -6.80 -14.58
N LYS A 125 -14.19 -6.50 -14.91
CA LYS A 125 -14.97 -7.32 -15.85
C LYS A 125 -14.33 -7.40 -17.23
N LYS A 126 -13.74 -6.31 -17.71
CA LYS A 126 -13.03 -6.27 -18.99
C LYS A 126 -11.82 -7.22 -19.00
N PHE A 127 -11.11 -7.34 -17.89
CA PHE A 127 -9.91 -8.15 -17.76
C PHE A 127 -10.10 -9.43 -16.92
N ASN A 128 -11.33 -9.93 -16.81
CA ASN A 128 -11.68 -11.04 -15.92
C ASN A 128 -10.99 -12.37 -16.21
N LYS A 129 -10.39 -12.53 -17.40
CA LYS A 129 -9.64 -13.72 -17.78
C LYS A 129 -8.15 -13.63 -17.39
N GLU A 130 -7.70 -12.48 -16.95
CA GLU A 130 -6.31 -12.25 -16.54
C GLU A 130 -6.11 -12.57 -15.05
N THR A 131 -4.86 -12.66 -14.64
CA THR A 131 -4.46 -12.97 -13.27
C THR A 131 -4.06 -11.71 -12.51
N PHE A 132 -4.49 -11.61 -11.25
CA PHE A 132 -4.29 -10.44 -10.40
C PHE A 132 -3.51 -10.80 -9.15
N LEU A 133 -2.45 -10.05 -8.86
CA LEU A 133 -1.75 -10.10 -7.59
C LEU A 133 -2.25 -8.96 -6.70
N PHE A 134 -2.55 -9.27 -5.45
CA PHE A 134 -3.00 -8.30 -4.46
C PHE A 134 -2.01 -8.19 -3.29
N PRO A 135 -1.03 -7.29 -3.36
CA PRO A 135 -0.11 -7.00 -2.26
C PRO A 135 -0.83 -6.38 -1.07
N THR A 136 -0.65 -6.97 0.11
CA THR A 136 -1.34 -6.54 1.34
C THR A 136 -0.45 -6.60 2.56
N SER A 137 -0.93 -5.99 3.65
CA SER A 137 -0.48 -6.27 5.00
C SER A 137 -0.98 -7.64 5.49
N ASP A 138 -0.40 -8.15 6.57
CA ASP A 138 -0.93 -9.27 7.33
C ASP A 138 -2.35 -8.99 7.86
N MET A 139 -2.62 -7.74 8.23
CA MET A 139 -3.94 -7.25 8.64
C MET A 139 -4.73 -6.77 7.42
N LEU A 140 -5.70 -7.57 6.99
CA LEU A 140 -6.54 -7.26 5.84
C LEU A 140 -8.02 -7.30 6.22
N LYS A 141 -8.73 -6.21 5.90
CA LYS A 141 -10.19 -6.16 6.02
C LYS A 141 -10.84 -7.01 4.91
N PRO A 142 -11.99 -7.63 5.18
CA PRO A 142 -12.64 -8.55 4.23
C PRO A 142 -13.27 -7.86 3.01
N ASP A 143 -13.45 -6.55 3.03
CA ASP A 143 -14.21 -5.81 2.01
C ASP A 143 -13.67 -6.03 0.59
N VAL A 144 -12.36 -5.86 0.40
CA VAL A 144 -11.74 -6.03 -0.93
C VAL A 144 -11.70 -7.51 -1.36
N PRO A 145 -11.27 -8.47 -0.52
CA PRO A 145 -11.36 -9.87 -0.86
C PRO A 145 -12.77 -10.34 -1.22
N ASP A 146 -13.78 -9.92 -0.47
CA ASP A 146 -15.18 -10.27 -0.75
C ASP A 146 -15.63 -9.73 -2.10
N PHE A 147 -15.28 -8.49 -2.42
CA PHE A 147 -15.55 -7.89 -3.72
C PHE A 147 -14.85 -8.64 -4.87
N LEU A 148 -13.57 -8.98 -4.73
CA LEU A 148 -12.81 -9.70 -5.75
C LEU A 148 -13.39 -11.11 -5.98
N ASN A 149 -13.81 -11.78 -4.92
CA ASN A 149 -14.46 -13.10 -5.00
C ASN A 149 -15.83 -13.03 -5.69
N LYS A 150 -16.64 -12.03 -5.37
CA LYS A 150 -17.92 -11.80 -6.04
C LYS A 150 -17.76 -11.49 -7.52
N SER A 151 -16.69 -10.82 -7.89
CA SER A 151 -16.35 -10.50 -9.28
C SER A 151 -15.77 -11.69 -10.06
N THR A 152 -15.62 -12.84 -9.41
CA THR A 152 -15.06 -14.08 -10.01
C THR A 152 -13.69 -13.90 -10.66
N LEU A 153 -12.87 -13.00 -10.12
CA LEU A 153 -11.53 -12.75 -10.59
C LEU A 153 -10.56 -13.87 -10.17
N ASN A 154 -9.60 -14.16 -11.02
CA ASN A 154 -8.46 -15.00 -10.66
C ASN A 154 -7.41 -14.14 -9.99
N TRP A 155 -7.44 -14.07 -8.66
CA TRP A 155 -6.55 -13.25 -7.88
C TRP A 155 -5.87 -14.03 -6.76
N GLN A 156 -4.71 -13.56 -6.34
CA GLN A 156 -3.97 -14.11 -5.21
C GLN A 156 -3.45 -12.99 -4.32
N ARG A 157 -3.63 -13.17 -3.01
CA ARG A 157 -3.07 -12.29 -1.99
C ARG A 157 -1.58 -12.56 -1.83
N ALA A 158 -0.79 -11.49 -1.76
CA ALA A 158 0.61 -11.54 -1.35
C ALA A 158 0.80 -10.67 -0.10
N ILE A 159 1.15 -11.29 1.02
CA ILE A 159 1.44 -10.57 2.26
C ILE A 159 2.89 -10.09 2.17
N LEU A 160 3.10 -8.79 2.07
CA LEU A 160 4.40 -8.18 1.84
C LEU A 160 4.93 -7.36 3.01
N TYR A 161 4.07 -7.03 3.96
CA TYR A 161 4.42 -6.25 5.14
C TYR A 161 3.50 -6.59 6.31
N LYS A 162 3.94 -6.24 7.50
CA LYS A 162 3.23 -6.50 8.76
C LYS A 162 2.96 -5.20 9.50
N THR A 163 1.85 -5.14 10.21
CA THR A 163 1.56 -4.08 11.17
C THR A 163 1.97 -4.55 12.56
N VAL A 164 2.89 -3.83 13.16
CA VAL A 164 3.49 -4.19 14.46
C VAL A 164 3.16 -3.15 15.51
#